data_3e9825ad314cea51761c0e5ac016e798
#
_entry.id   3e9825ad314cea51761c0e5ac016e798
#
_cell.length_a   1.000
_cell.length_b   1.000
_cell.length_c   1.000
_cell.angle_alpha   90.00
_cell.angle_beta   90.00
_cell.angle_gamma   90.00
#
_symmetry.space_group_name_H-M   'P 1'
#
loop_
_entity.id
_entity.type
_entity.pdbx_description
1 polymer ?
#
loop_
_entity_poly.entity_id
_entity_poly.type
_entity_poly.pdbx_seq_one_letter_code
_entity_poly.pdbx_strand_id
1 'polypeptide(L)'
;MINWFLLVKLEETLSNILVVSKVRNKILGFQFEENKLSRIYNLENKSLVGNIYVGYVKDIVKNLNAAFVEIDGESKGFLSLKNYPYKIKQGDKILIQVAGDKVKTKDYLLTWKLNISVGSVILTVGNNNFSISKKIDDSLLREQYKNSFSHFCTDEYGFILRTNAQSKDLKNLENNINEAIEIYNQTVNKFNFLKAKTLVYKKDKQLEVLEDFVLKKDGMVITDVEQIYESLKAADICASFNDEKKINLINKYSLEKHLQNSLNRHVWLKSGGYLIIEHTEAMTVIDVNTGKADFKSNRDKTIQKINEEAAKEIARQLQIRNISGTIIVDFIGSDELKNGNLIAVMRQEVKKDYVSCSVVDITKLGLMEITRKKQEQPLYEIFSEAK
;
A
#
# COMPACT_ATOMS: atom_id res chain seq x y z
N MET A 1 18.57 9.40 -24.16
CA MET A 1 17.61 8.50 -24.87
C MET A 1 18.17 7.09 -24.79
N ILE A 2 17.65 6.25 -23.92
CA ILE A 2 18.04 4.83 -23.86
C ILE A 2 17.50 4.17 -25.12
N ASN A 3 18.39 3.52 -25.87
CA ASN A 3 18.07 2.90 -27.15
C ASN A 3 17.07 1.75 -26.93
N TRP A 4 15.99 1.67 -27.75
CA TRP A 4 14.93 0.67 -27.66
C TRP A 4 15.45 -0.78 -27.56
N PHE A 5 16.54 -1.11 -28.27
CA PHE A 5 17.22 -2.42 -28.18
C PHE A 5 17.84 -2.70 -26.81
N LEU A 6 18.31 -1.68 -26.11
CA LEU A 6 18.80 -1.79 -24.73
C LEU A 6 17.65 -1.99 -23.76
N LEU A 7 16.49 -1.37 -23.99
CA LEU A 7 15.28 -1.51 -23.21
C LEU A 7 14.72 -2.94 -23.25
N VAL A 8 14.62 -3.53 -24.44
CA VAL A 8 14.15 -4.92 -24.61
C VAL A 8 15.11 -5.90 -23.92
N LYS A 9 16.43 -5.68 -24.03
CA LYS A 9 17.43 -6.48 -23.30
C LYS A 9 17.38 -6.29 -21.78
N LEU A 10 17.11 -5.08 -21.30
CA LEU A 10 16.92 -4.79 -19.89
C LEU A 10 15.64 -5.43 -19.33
N GLU A 11 14.53 -5.40 -20.09
CA GLU A 11 13.29 -6.07 -19.71
C GLU A 11 13.46 -7.59 -19.56
N GLU A 12 14.26 -8.23 -20.40
CA GLU A 12 14.55 -9.67 -20.34
C GLU A 12 15.45 -10.04 -19.14
N THR A 13 16.21 -9.09 -18.62
CA THR A 13 17.12 -9.30 -17.49
C THR A 13 16.57 -8.83 -16.14
N LEU A 14 15.56 -7.96 -16.12
CA LEU A 14 14.94 -7.45 -14.89
C LEU A 14 13.94 -8.45 -14.33
N SER A 15 14.18 -8.89 -13.11
CA SER A 15 13.27 -9.78 -12.38
C SER A 15 11.98 -9.08 -11.91
N ASN A 16 11.97 -7.73 -11.87
CA ASN A 16 10.87 -6.93 -11.32
C ASN A 16 10.49 -5.78 -12.27
N ILE A 17 9.24 -5.79 -12.74
CA ILE A 17 8.69 -4.75 -13.62
C ILE A 17 7.34 -4.29 -13.09
N LEU A 18 7.11 -2.97 -13.10
CA LEU A 18 5.82 -2.37 -12.84
C LEU A 18 5.30 -1.71 -14.12
N VAL A 19 4.29 -2.31 -14.73
CA VAL A 19 3.64 -1.78 -15.93
C VAL A 19 2.46 -0.92 -15.51
N VAL A 20 2.50 0.38 -15.83
CA VAL A 20 1.43 1.34 -15.53
C VAL A 20 0.74 1.74 -16.81
N SER A 21 -0.57 1.49 -16.87
CA SER A 21 -1.39 1.80 -18.05
C SER A 21 -2.83 2.10 -17.66
N LYS A 22 -3.58 2.72 -18.58
CA LYS A 22 -5.01 2.97 -18.39
C LYS A 22 -5.83 1.77 -18.85
N VAL A 23 -6.31 0.97 -17.89
CA VAL A 23 -7.14 -0.22 -18.15
C VAL A 23 -8.55 0.03 -17.61
N ARG A 24 -9.59 -0.23 -18.41
CA ARG A 24 -11.02 0.05 -18.05
C ARG A 24 -11.24 1.46 -17.48
N ASN A 25 -10.67 2.46 -18.12
CA ASN A 25 -10.73 3.86 -17.69
C ASN A 25 -10.09 4.17 -16.32
N LYS A 26 -9.28 3.27 -15.76
CA LYS A 26 -8.55 3.47 -14.51
C LYS A 26 -7.05 3.36 -14.73
N ILE A 27 -6.26 4.20 -14.09
CA ILE A 27 -4.81 4.08 -14.09
C ILE A 27 -4.43 3.01 -13.08
N LEU A 28 -3.92 1.88 -13.60
CA LEU A 28 -3.53 0.73 -12.81
C LEU A 28 -2.04 0.43 -13.00
N GLY A 29 -1.39 -0.01 -11.92
CA GLY A 29 -0.04 -0.56 -11.96
C GLY A 29 -0.07 -2.07 -11.80
N PHE A 30 0.56 -2.81 -12.71
CA PHE A 30 0.68 -4.27 -12.66
C PHE A 30 2.13 -4.64 -12.37
N GLN A 31 2.38 -5.15 -11.18
CA GLN A 31 3.70 -5.60 -10.76
C GLN A 31 3.93 -7.04 -11.19
N PHE A 32 5.01 -7.27 -11.92
CA PHE A 32 5.47 -8.60 -12.30
C PHE A 32 6.79 -8.89 -11.59
N GLU A 33 6.88 -10.08 -11.00
CA GLU A 33 8.09 -10.66 -10.44
C GLU A 33 8.35 -11.99 -11.17
N GLU A 34 9.53 -12.15 -11.76
CA GLU A 34 9.86 -13.32 -12.59
C GLU A 34 8.77 -13.65 -13.63
N ASN A 35 8.29 -12.66 -14.35
CA ASN A 35 7.21 -12.75 -15.34
C ASN A 35 5.85 -13.22 -14.80
N LYS A 36 5.63 -13.21 -13.48
CA LYS A 36 4.35 -13.54 -12.86
C LYS A 36 3.75 -12.32 -12.19
N LEU A 37 2.47 -12.07 -12.44
CA LEU A 37 1.74 -11.02 -11.73
C LEU A 37 1.78 -11.28 -10.22
N SER A 38 2.32 -10.31 -9.47
CA SER A 38 2.41 -10.36 -8.01
C SER A 38 1.44 -9.37 -7.34
N ARG A 39 1.13 -8.24 -7.99
CA ARG A 39 0.23 -7.22 -7.42
C ARG A 39 -0.41 -6.36 -8.50
N ILE A 40 -1.62 -5.83 -8.20
CA ILE A 40 -2.27 -4.75 -8.95
C ILE A 40 -2.47 -3.56 -8.02
N TYR A 41 -1.99 -2.38 -8.45
CA TYR A 41 -2.16 -1.11 -7.77
C TYR A 41 -3.26 -0.29 -8.43
N ASN A 42 -4.15 0.30 -7.64
CA ASN A 42 -4.99 1.38 -8.12
C ASN A 42 -4.24 2.70 -7.93
N LEU A 43 -3.82 3.30 -9.03
CA LEU A 43 -3.09 4.55 -9.04
C LEU A 43 -4.02 5.76 -9.21
N GLU A 44 -5.34 5.58 -9.27
CA GLU A 44 -6.29 6.68 -9.18
C GLU A 44 -6.30 7.27 -7.77
N ASN A 45 -5.80 8.47 -7.64
CA ASN A 45 -5.62 9.11 -6.34
C ASN A 45 -6.94 9.75 -5.84
N LYS A 46 -7.85 8.93 -5.33
CA LYS A 46 -9.11 9.39 -4.70
C LYS A 46 -8.99 9.54 -3.18
N SER A 47 -7.96 9.00 -2.56
CA SER A 47 -7.76 9.08 -1.12
C SER A 47 -7.19 10.44 -0.72
N LEU A 48 -7.75 11.04 0.32
CA LEU A 48 -7.24 12.28 0.90
C LEU A 48 -6.15 12.06 1.96
N VAL A 49 -5.86 10.80 2.32
CA VAL A 49 -4.87 10.47 3.37
C VAL A 49 -3.50 11.04 3.02
N GLY A 50 -2.93 11.80 3.95
CA GLY A 50 -1.66 12.50 3.78
C GLY A 50 -1.79 13.94 3.31
N ASN A 51 -2.93 14.35 2.76
CA ASN A 51 -3.19 15.75 2.41
C ASN A 51 -3.30 16.61 3.68
N ILE A 52 -2.77 17.84 3.62
CA ILE A 52 -2.81 18.80 4.73
C ILE A 52 -3.74 19.95 4.34
N TYR A 53 -4.62 20.30 5.27
CA TYR A 53 -5.63 21.34 5.09
C TYR A 53 -5.55 22.39 6.20
N VAL A 54 -6.00 23.59 5.87
CA VAL A 54 -6.46 24.57 6.87
C VAL A 54 -7.87 24.17 7.28
N GLY A 55 -8.00 23.41 8.36
CA GLY A 55 -9.29 22.97 8.87
C GLY A 55 -10.05 24.08 9.62
N TYR A 56 -11.37 24.01 9.61
CA TYR A 56 -12.26 24.85 10.39
C TYR A 56 -12.91 24.02 11.50
N VAL A 57 -12.70 24.39 12.77
CA VAL A 57 -13.27 23.72 13.93
C VAL A 57 -14.76 23.98 13.99
N LYS A 58 -15.57 23.00 13.59
CA LYS A 58 -17.02 23.13 13.56
C LYS A 58 -17.64 22.88 14.93
N ASP A 59 -17.17 21.81 15.63
CA ASP A 59 -17.73 21.37 16.88
C ASP A 59 -16.66 20.76 17.79
N ILE A 60 -16.80 20.92 19.10
CA ILE A 60 -15.95 20.29 20.12
C ILE A 60 -16.79 19.40 21.01
N VAL A 61 -16.47 18.11 21.01
CA VAL A 61 -17.16 17.08 21.81
C VAL A 61 -16.31 16.76 23.03
N LYS A 62 -16.61 17.42 24.15
CA LYS A 62 -15.83 17.33 25.40
C LYS A 62 -15.75 15.88 25.93
N ASN A 63 -16.87 15.14 25.90
CA ASN A 63 -16.93 13.76 26.39
C ASN A 63 -16.01 12.80 25.63
N LEU A 64 -15.71 13.09 24.34
CA LEU A 64 -14.83 12.30 23.51
C LEU A 64 -13.41 12.87 23.46
N ASN A 65 -13.17 14.01 24.09
CA ASN A 65 -11.94 14.77 23.95
C ASN A 65 -11.52 14.91 22.47
N ALA A 66 -12.45 15.39 21.63
CA ALA A 66 -12.31 15.43 20.20
C ALA A 66 -12.99 16.67 19.58
N ALA A 67 -12.63 16.98 18.34
CA ALA A 67 -13.28 18.00 17.53
C ALA A 67 -13.71 17.44 16.19
N PHE A 68 -14.81 17.95 15.65
CA PHE A 68 -15.18 17.80 14.25
C PHE A 68 -14.68 18.99 13.47
N VAL A 69 -13.89 18.73 12.43
CA VAL A 69 -13.21 19.78 11.65
C VAL A 69 -13.62 19.63 10.18
N GLU A 70 -14.10 20.72 9.59
CA GLU A 70 -14.35 20.81 8.16
C GLU A 70 -13.04 21.05 7.44
N ILE A 71 -12.74 20.20 6.40
CA ILE A 71 -11.47 20.23 5.66
C ILE A 71 -11.62 20.91 4.29
N ASP A 72 -12.81 20.84 3.72
CA ASP A 72 -13.23 21.53 2.51
C ASP A 72 -14.71 21.93 2.62
N GLY A 73 -15.36 22.34 1.52
CA GLY A 73 -16.77 22.73 1.54
C GLY A 73 -17.75 21.59 1.83
N GLU A 74 -17.36 20.34 1.62
CA GLU A 74 -18.24 19.16 1.63
C GLU A 74 -17.80 18.09 2.66
N SER A 75 -16.53 18.10 3.04
CA SER A 75 -15.93 17.05 3.85
C SER A 75 -15.59 17.52 5.26
N LYS A 76 -15.84 16.64 6.22
CA LYS A 76 -15.47 16.83 7.62
C LYS A 76 -14.72 15.59 8.14
N GLY A 77 -14.01 15.78 9.25
CA GLY A 77 -13.29 14.70 9.88
C GLY A 77 -13.24 14.81 11.39
N PHE A 78 -12.93 13.68 12.02
CA PHE A 78 -12.77 13.54 13.45
C PHE A 78 -11.32 13.76 13.84
N LEU A 79 -11.06 14.73 14.71
CA LEU A 79 -9.75 15.06 15.29
C LEU A 79 -9.74 14.71 16.77
N SER A 80 -8.90 13.76 17.19
CA SER A 80 -8.66 13.53 18.61
C SER A 80 -7.84 14.68 19.20
N LEU A 81 -8.32 15.25 20.31
CA LEU A 81 -7.63 16.30 21.05
C LEU A 81 -6.70 15.75 22.15
N LYS A 82 -6.57 14.42 22.25
CA LYS A 82 -5.61 13.81 23.17
C LYS A 82 -4.19 14.26 22.79
N ASN A 83 -3.51 14.89 23.76
CA ASN A 83 -2.16 15.45 23.57
C ASN A 83 -2.10 16.56 22.51
N TYR A 84 -3.22 17.20 22.17
CA TYR A 84 -3.19 18.40 21.33
C TYR A 84 -2.58 19.56 22.13
N PRO A 85 -1.55 20.24 21.60
CA PRO A 85 -0.74 21.17 22.42
C PRO A 85 -1.39 22.52 22.66
N TYR A 86 -2.48 22.85 21.95
CA TYR A 86 -3.11 24.17 22.02
C TYR A 86 -4.55 24.09 22.50
N LYS A 87 -5.04 25.16 23.12
CA LYS A 87 -6.47 25.33 23.40
C LYS A 87 -7.16 25.74 22.10
N ILE A 88 -8.22 25.03 21.73
CA ILE A 88 -9.04 25.36 20.57
C ILE A 88 -10.49 25.63 20.98
N LYS A 89 -11.17 26.43 20.19
CA LYS A 89 -12.59 26.73 20.30
C LYS A 89 -13.28 26.57 18.94
N GLN A 90 -14.58 26.47 18.95
CA GLN A 90 -15.39 26.49 17.74
C GLN A 90 -15.12 27.78 16.95
N GLY A 91 -14.94 27.62 15.62
CA GLY A 91 -14.60 28.73 14.74
C GLY A 91 -13.10 28.89 14.47
N ASP A 92 -12.24 28.22 15.24
CA ASP A 92 -10.80 28.33 15.05
C ASP A 92 -10.34 27.68 13.74
N LYS A 93 -9.28 28.25 13.18
CA LYS A 93 -8.54 27.74 12.05
C LYS A 93 -7.34 26.94 12.55
N ILE A 94 -7.20 25.72 12.09
CA ILE A 94 -6.12 24.80 12.51
C ILE A 94 -5.50 24.08 11.33
N LEU A 95 -4.19 23.79 11.43
CA LEU A 95 -3.50 22.97 10.44
C LEU A 95 -3.66 21.49 10.80
N ILE A 96 -4.21 20.70 9.87
CA ILE A 96 -4.51 19.29 10.08
C ILE A 96 -4.19 18.45 8.86
N GLN A 97 -3.91 17.18 9.07
CA GLN A 97 -3.66 16.19 8.03
C GLN A 97 -4.73 15.09 8.09
N VAL A 98 -5.14 14.60 6.94
CA VAL A 98 -6.01 13.42 6.84
C VAL A 98 -5.17 12.18 7.15
N ALA A 99 -5.51 11.46 8.23
CA ALA A 99 -4.84 10.25 8.68
C ALA A 99 -5.56 8.97 8.21
N GLY A 100 -6.83 9.07 7.87
CA GLY A 100 -7.62 7.93 7.37
C GLY A 100 -8.82 8.39 6.54
N ASP A 101 -9.14 7.64 5.50
CA ASP A 101 -10.30 7.89 4.64
C ASP A 101 -11.62 7.60 5.35
N LYS A 102 -12.71 8.09 4.77
CA LYS A 102 -14.07 7.74 5.19
C LYS A 102 -14.29 6.23 5.10
N VAL A 103 -14.90 5.66 6.13
CA VAL A 103 -15.27 4.23 6.14
C VAL A 103 -16.77 4.11 6.42
N LYS A 104 -17.55 3.68 5.44
CA LYS A 104 -19.02 3.59 5.56
C LYS A 104 -19.61 4.94 6.03
N THR A 105 -20.19 4.98 7.22
CA THR A 105 -20.80 6.18 7.83
C THR A 105 -19.84 7.03 8.66
N LYS A 106 -18.55 6.62 8.81
CA LYS A 106 -17.56 7.36 9.60
C LYS A 106 -16.87 8.42 8.76
N ASP A 107 -16.75 9.61 9.33
CA ASP A 107 -16.01 10.73 8.75
C ASP A 107 -14.50 10.43 8.61
N TYR A 108 -13.76 11.30 7.91
CA TYR A 108 -12.30 11.21 7.82
C TYR A 108 -11.66 11.21 9.21
N LEU A 109 -10.60 10.42 9.39
CA LEU A 109 -9.76 10.54 10.57
C LEU A 109 -8.72 11.64 10.33
N LEU A 110 -8.62 12.59 11.26
CA LEU A 110 -7.70 13.71 11.17
C LEU A 110 -6.63 13.62 12.26
N THR A 111 -5.48 14.22 11.99
CA THR A 111 -4.38 14.38 12.94
C THR A 111 -3.76 15.77 12.83
N TRP A 112 -3.31 16.32 13.95
CA TRP A 112 -2.51 17.52 14.01
C TRP A 112 -1.00 17.21 13.88
N LYS A 113 -0.62 15.95 14.12
CA LYS A 113 0.75 15.46 13.94
C LYS A 113 0.98 15.24 12.46
N LEU A 114 1.54 16.25 11.80
CA LEU A 114 1.78 16.18 10.37
C LEU A 114 2.93 15.22 10.07
N ASN A 115 2.79 14.48 8.98
CA ASN A 115 3.84 13.61 8.44
C ASN A 115 4.06 13.98 6.97
N ILE A 116 5.27 14.41 6.65
CA ILE A 116 5.68 14.77 5.29
C ILE A 116 6.73 13.76 4.83
N SER A 117 6.39 12.98 3.82
CA SER A 117 7.28 11.93 3.27
C SER A 117 7.99 12.46 2.04
N VAL A 118 9.32 12.37 2.01
CA VAL A 118 10.17 12.67 0.86
C VAL A 118 11.18 11.53 0.71
N GLY A 119 11.08 10.76 -0.35
CA GLY A 119 11.95 9.62 -0.61
C GLY A 119 12.05 8.66 0.58
N SER A 120 13.24 8.57 1.17
CA SER A 120 13.52 7.67 2.31
C SER A 120 13.30 8.29 3.69
N VAL A 121 12.78 9.53 3.75
CA VAL A 121 12.65 10.31 4.99
C VAL A 121 11.18 10.65 5.24
N ILE A 122 10.77 10.64 6.52
CA ILE A 122 9.49 11.17 6.97
C ILE A 122 9.78 12.23 8.05
N LEU A 123 9.43 13.48 7.80
CA LEU A 123 9.36 14.51 8.82
C LEU A 123 8.08 14.31 9.64
N THR A 124 8.19 14.33 10.98
CA THR A 124 7.08 14.07 11.91
C THR A 124 6.92 15.23 12.88
N VAL A 125 5.80 15.96 12.78
CA VAL A 125 5.47 17.06 13.70
C VAL A 125 4.95 16.52 15.04
N GLY A 126 5.39 17.13 16.15
CA GLY A 126 5.02 16.70 17.51
C GLY A 126 5.72 15.42 17.96
N ASN A 127 6.78 15.01 17.27
CA ASN A 127 7.75 14.03 17.69
C ASN A 127 9.14 14.54 17.29
N ASN A 128 9.89 15.03 18.24
CA ASN A 128 11.19 15.69 18.04
C ASN A 128 12.40 14.72 18.04
N ASN A 129 12.16 13.42 17.92
CA ASN A 129 13.22 12.42 17.91
C ASN A 129 13.61 12.01 16.50
N PHE A 130 14.91 11.70 16.33
CA PHE A 130 15.39 11.00 15.16
C PHE A 130 15.20 9.49 15.33
N SER A 131 14.43 8.89 14.46
CA SER A 131 14.08 7.46 14.50
C SER A 131 14.52 6.76 13.21
N ILE A 132 14.88 5.48 13.33
CA ILE A 132 15.30 4.67 12.20
C ILE A 132 14.44 3.41 12.16
N SER A 133 13.97 3.01 10.97
CA SER A 133 13.18 1.79 10.77
C SER A 133 13.77 0.60 11.51
N LYS A 134 12.94 -0.16 12.21
CA LYS A 134 13.37 -1.39 12.92
C LYS A 134 13.86 -2.49 11.96
N LYS A 135 13.56 -2.38 10.67
CA LYS A 135 14.03 -3.33 9.65
C LYS A 135 15.47 -3.06 9.16
N ILE A 136 16.08 -2.00 9.62
CA ILE A 136 17.51 -1.73 9.41
C ILE A 136 18.26 -2.33 10.61
N ASP A 137 18.76 -3.54 10.48
CA ASP A 137 19.34 -4.30 11.60
C ASP A 137 20.83 -3.98 11.81
N ASP A 138 21.52 -3.37 10.83
CA ASP A 138 22.92 -2.98 10.91
C ASP A 138 23.14 -1.86 11.96
N SER A 139 23.78 -2.21 13.06
CA SER A 139 24.02 -1.30 14.19
C SER A 139 24.99 -0.16 13.85
N LEU A 140 26.01 -0.42 13.02
CA LEU A 140 26.99 0.59 12.59
C LEU A 140 26.33 1.62 11.69
N LEU A 141 25.55 1.16 10.74
CA LEU A 141 24.79 2.03 9.84
C LEU A 141 23.75 2.88 10.60
N ARG A 142 23.08 2.30 11.60
CA ARG A 142 22.15 3.04 12.46
C ARG A 142 22.87 4.14 13.25
N GLU A 143 24.04 3.86 13.80
CA GLU A 143 24.85 4.83 14.52
C GLU A 143 25.33 5.95 13.59
N GLN A 144 25.80 5.60 12.40
CA GLN A 144 26.19 6.56 11.36
C GLN A 144 25.03 7.51 11.01
N TYR A 145 23.84 6.99 10.73
CA TYR A 145 22.68 7.82 10.43
C TYR A 145 22.30 8.72 11.59
N LYS A 146 22.32 8.20 12.82
CA LYS A 146 22.02 8.99 14.01
C LYS A 146 23.00 10.14 14.19
N ASN A 147 24.29 9.89 14.04
CA ASN A 147 25.33 10.91 14.14
C ASN A 147 25.22 11.95 13.02
N SER A 148 24.91 11.52 11.80
CA SER A 148 24.82 12.42 10.64
C SER A 148 23.56 13.30 10.64
N PHE A 149 22.42 12.84 11.19
CA PHE A 149 21.14 13.51 10.93
C PHE A 149 20.35 13.93 12.17
N SER A 150 20.71 13.51 13.39
CA SER A 150 19.95 13.89 14.61
C SER A 150 19.90 15.40 14.85
N HIS A 151 20.89 16.15 14.36
CA HIS A 151 20.96 17.61 14.51
C HIS A 151 19.89 18.37 13.71
N PHE A 152 19.25 17.73 12.71
CA PHE A 152 18.13 18.33 11.98
C PHE A 152 16.83 18.32 12.77
N CYS A 153 16.73 17.54 13.85
CA CYS A 153 15.56 17.55 14.73
C CYS A 153 15.46 18.87 15.52
N THR A 154 14.24 19.33 15.73
CA THR A 154 13.92 20.53 16.50
C THR A 154 12.89 20.20 17.57
N ASP A 155 12.48 21.18 18.38
CA ASP A 155 11.38 21.01 19.36
C ASP A 155 10.03 20.80 18.68
N GLU A 156 9.89 21.17 17.41
CA GLU A 156 8.62 21.08 16.64
C GLU A 156 8.51 19.76 15.89
N TYR A 157 9.61 19.27 15.33
CA TYR A 157 9.61 18.08 14.48
C TYR A 157 10.89 17.24 14.62
N GLY A 158 10.75 15.97 14.30
CA GLY A 158 11.84 15.03 14.13
C GLY A 158 11.68 14.24 12.84
N PHE A 159 12.47 13.17 12.69
CA PHE A 159 12.54 12.42 11.45
C PHE A 159 12.50 10.92 11.68
N ILE A 160 11.95 10.22 10.69
CA ILE A 160 12.00 8.76 10.61
C ILE A 160 12.69 8.40 9.30
N LEU A 161 13.81 7.66 9.37
CA LEU A 161 14.38 7.02 8.20
C LEU A 161 13.66 5.70 7.91
N ARG A 162 13.20 5.57 6.67
CA ARG A 162 12.54 4.36 6.15
C ARG A 162 13.58 3.29 5.82
N THR A 163 13.13 2.06 5.62
CA THR A 163 14.01 0.91 5.32
C THR A 163 14.83 1.11 4.04
N ASN A 164 14.28 1.79 3.04
CA ASN A 164 14.95 2.09 1.78
C ASN A 164 16.11 3.09 1.89
N ALA A 165 16.32 3.72 3.04
CA ALA A 165 17.49 4.55 3.30
C ALA A 165 18.82 3.77 3.18
N GLN A 166 18.81 2.44 3.40
CA GLN A 166 20.00 1.59 3.29
C GLN A 166 20.63 1.60 1.89
N SER A 167 19.84 1.83 0.84
CA SER A 167 20.32 1.87 -0.55
C SER A 167 20.74 3.26 -1.03
N LYS A 168 20.71 4.27 -0.15
CA LYS A 168 20.99 5.67 -0.48
C LYS A 168 22.29 6.14 0.21
N ASP A 169 23.04 6.99 -0.47
CA ASP A 169 24.15 7.69 0.14
C ASP A 169 23.67 8.79 1.12
N LEU A 170 24.55 9.23 2.00
CA LEU A 170 24.24 10.23 3.03
C LEU A 170 23.80 11.57 2.43
N LYS A 171 24.35 11.95 1.29
CA LYS A 171 24.01 13.21 0.61
C LYS A 171 22.57 13.20 0.07
N ASN A 172 22.15 12.08 -0.50
CA ASN A 172 20.76 11.90 -0.95
C ASN A 172 19.78 11.93 0.22
N LEU A 173 20.14 11.33 1.36
CA LEU A 173 19.31 11.38 2.57
C LEU A 173 19.21 12.81 3.13
N GLU A 174 20.32 13.54 3.14
CA GLU A 174 20.35 14.95 3.55
C GLU A 174 19.49 15.83 2.65
N ASN A 175 19.54 15.63 1.33
CA ASN A 175 18.67 16.32 0.38
C ASN A 175 17.19 16.05 0.67
N ASN A 176 16.80 14.79 0.94
CA ASN A 176 15.43 14.44 1.29
C ASN A 176 15.00 15.11 2.61
N ILE A 177 15.88 15.20 3.61
CA ILE A 177 15.61 15.91 4.87
C ILE A 177 15.35 17.40 4.61
N ASN A 178 16.24 18.05 3.86
CA ASN A 178 16.13 19.48 3.54
C ASN A 178 14.86 19.78 2.75
N GLU A 179 14.48 18.95 1.77
CA GLU A 179 13.25 19.07 1.01
C GLU A 179 12.01 18.89 1.92
N ALA A 180 12.02 17.94 2.84
CA ALA A 180 10.93 17.76 3.79
C ALA A 180 10.75 18.97 4.72
N ILE A 181 11.86 19.59 5.15
CA ILE A 181 11.87 20.83 5.93
C ILE A 181 11.29 21.98 5.11
N GLU A 182 11.68 22.11 3.85
CA GLU A 182 11.18 23.16 2.96
C GLU A 182 9.66 23.03 2.76
N ILE A 183 9.16 21.83 2.49
CA ILE A 183 7.71 21.57 2.37
C ILE A 183 6.99 21.92 3.67
N TYR A 184 7.54 21.55 4.82
CA TYR A 184 6.98 21.91 6.13
C TYR A 184 6.89 23.42 6.31
N ASN A 185 7.99 24.13 6.09
CA ASN A 185 8.05 25.60 6.22
C ASN A 185 7.07 26.30 5.28
N GLN A 186 6.99 25.87 4.02
CA GLN A 186 6.01 26.38 3.07
C GLN A 186 4.57 26.13 3.53
N THR A 187 4.30 24.95 4.11
CA THR A 187 2.98 24.55 4.63
C THR A 187 2.57 25.46 5.80
N VAL A 188 3.46 25.69 6.76
CA VAL A 188 3.22 26.57 7.91
C VAL A 188 3.06 28.03 7.47
N ASN A 189 3.90 28.50 6.57
CA ASN A 189 3.79 29.86 6.04
C ASN A 189 2.45 30.08 5.33
N LYS A 190 2.03 29.17 4.44
CA LYS A 190 0.76 29.23 3.74
C LYS A 190 -0.45 29.24 4.69
N PHE A 191 -0.37 28.52 5.81
CA PHE A 191 -1.44 28.47 6.82
C PHE A 191 -1.85 29.87 7.30
N ASN A 192 -0.91 30.79 7.48
CA ASN A 192 -1.18 32.12 7.99
C ASN A 192 -2.02 32.96 7.01
N PHE A 193 -1.88 32.75 5.71
CA PHE A 193 -2.52 33.55 4.66
C PHE A 193 -3.76 32.89 4.06
N LEU A 194 -3.89 31.56 4.15
CA LEU A 194 -5.00 30.84 3.56
C LEU A 194 -6.27 30.93 4.43
N LYS A 195 -7.41 30.90 3.75
CA LYS A 195 -8.72 30.77 4.41
C LYS A 195 -8.89 29.34 4.96
N ALA A 196 -9.76 29.20 5.98
CA ALA A 196 -10.20 27.89 6.42
C ALA A 196 -10.82 27.08 5.26
N LYS A 197 -10.77 25.76 5.37
CA LYS A 197 -11.27 24.79 4.37
C LYS A 197 -10.48 24.80 3.06
N THR A 198 -9.19 25.09 3.14
CA THR A 198 -8.29 25.14 1.97
C THR A 198 -7.23 24.05 2.04
N LEU A 199 -6.98 23.37 0.94
CA LEU A 199 -5.87 22.42 0.77
C LEU A 199 -4.54 23.20 0.76
N VAL A 200 -3.59 22.81 1.62
CA VAL A 200 -2.26 23.42 1.72
C VAL A 200 -1.20 22.58 1.05
N TYR A 201 -1.24 21.27 1.30
CA TYR A 201 -0.31 20.29 0.74
C TYR A 201 -1.08 19.08 0.23
N LYS A 202 -0.84 18.72 -1.02
CA LYS A 202 -1.40 17.52 -1.64
C LYS A 202 -0.31 16.45 -1.70
N LYS A 203 -0.56 15.32 -1.03
CA LYS A 203 0.35 14.18 -1.09
C LYS A 203 0.20 13.46 -2.42
N ASP A 204 1.30 13.29 -3.14
CA ASP A 204 1.33 12.46 -4.35
C ASP A 204 1.52 10.98 -3.98
N LYS A 205 0.38 10.29 -3.82
CA LYS A 205 0.39 8.86 -3.52
C LYS A 205 0.80 8.00 -4.70
N GLN A 206 0.56 8.47 -5.93
CA GLN A 206 0.97 7.74 -7.12
C GLN A 206 2.49 7.67 -7.15
N LEU A 207 3.13 8.82 -7.02
CA LEU A 207 4.59 8.90 -6.98
C LEU A 207 5.17 8.07 -5.83
N GLU A 208 4.60 8.14 -4.61
CA GLU A 208 5.07 7.36 -3.46
C GLU A 208 5.04 5.84 -3.73
N VAL A 209 3.98 5.33 -4.36
CA VAL A 209 3.87 3.89 -4.71
C VAL A 209 4.93 3.50 -5.74
N LEU A 210 5.15 4.36 -6.74
CA LEU A 210 6.11 4.11 -7.80
C LEU A 210 7.56 4.19 -7.31
N GLU A 211 7.86 5.19 -6.47
CA GLU A 211 9.16 5.29 -5.78
C GLU A 211 9.45 4.08 -4.91
N ASP A 212 8.48 3.69 -4.07
CA ASP A 212 8.61 2.53 -3.20
C ASP A 212 8.86 1.24 -3.99
N PHE A 213 8.25 1.07 -5.15
CA PHE A 213 8.50 -0.08 -6.03
C PHE A 213 9.93 -0.07 -6.54
N VAL A 214 10.38 1.03 -7.13
CA VAL A 214 11.73 1.13 -7.71
C VAL A 214 12.80 0.92 -6.63
N LEU A 215 12.65 1.57 -5.47
CA LEU A 215 13.62 1.52 -4.39
C LEU A 215 13.69 0.16 -3.66
N LYS A 216 12.54 -0.53 -3.50
CA LYS A 216 12.50 -1.78 -2.73
C LYS A 216 12.77 -3.02 -3.57
N LYS A 217 12.49 -2.96 -4.84
CA LYS A 217 12.52 -4.12 -5.74
C LYS A 217 13.63 -4.05 -6.77
N ASP A 218 14.39 -2.94 -6.81
CA ASP A 218 15.35 -2.67 -7.90
C ASP A 218 14.69 -2.88 -9.26
N GLY A 219 13.45 -2.39 -9.36
CA GLY A 219 12.57 -2.63 -10.48
C GLY A 219 12.49 -1.43 -11.42
N MET A 220 11.96 -1.66 -12.62
CA MET A 220 11.73 -0.64 -13.63
C MET A 220 10.24 -0.36 -13.78
N VAL A 221 9.89 0.93 -13.88
CA VAL A 221 8.52 1.35 -14.24
C VAL A 221 8.45 1.54 -15.74
N ILE A 222 7.43 0.93 -16.36
CA ILE A 222 7.10 1.11 -17.79
C ILE A 222 5.69 1.69 -17.86
N THR A 223 5.51 2.80 -18.57
CA THR A 223 4.20 3.44 -18.64
C THR A 223 3.91 4.03 -20.02
N ASP A 224 2.63 4.03 -20.42
CA ASP A 224 2.07 4.77 -21.55
C ASP A 224 1.25 6.00 -21.10
N VAL A 225 1.25 6.29 -19.79
CA VAL A 225 0.57 7.44 -19.20
C VAL A 225 1.55 8.59 -19.03
N GLU A 226 1.47 9.59 -19.91
CA GLU A 226 2.41 10.73 -19.96
C GLU A 226 2.55 11.44 -18.61
N GLN A 227 1.46 11.71 -17.91
CA GLN A 227 1.49 12.38 -16.60
C GLN A 227 2.31 11.59 -15.56
N ILE A 228 2.22 10.27 -15.57
CA ILE A 228 3.00 9.39 -14.68
C ILE A 228 4.49 9.48 -15.04
N TYR A 229 4.80 9.41 -16.35
CA TYR A 229 6.18 9.48 -16.80
C TYR A 229 6.85 10.81 -16.43
N GLU A 230 6.16 11.94 -16.66
CA GLU A 230 6.70 13.26 -16.30
C GLU A 230 6.88 13.43 -14.78
N SER A 231 5.98 12.87 -13.96
CA SER A 231 6.13 12.88 -12.50
C SER A 231 7.36 12.07 -12.05
N LEU A 232 7.58 10.89 -12.64
CA LEU A 232 8.75 10.06 -12.35
C LEU A 232 10.05 10.73 -12.77
N LYS A 233 10.06 11.35 -13.95
CA LYS A 233 11.21 12.10 -14.48
C LYS A 233 11.55 13.31 -13.61
N ALA A 234 10.54 14.05 -13.14
CA ALA A 234 10.74 15.17 -12.23
C ALA A 234 11.31 14.75 -10.87
N ALA A 235 11.01 13.52 -10.43
CA ALA A 235 11.55 12.92 -9.20
C ALA A 235 12.89 12.19 -9.40
N ASP A 236 13.50 12.28 -10.58
CA ASP A 236 14.75 11.56 -10.95
C ASP A 236 14.65 10.03 -10.77
N ILE A 237 13.46 9.48 -11.05
CA ILE A 237 13.19 8.05 -10.98
C ILE A 237 13.30 7.44 -12.38
N CYS A 238 14.10 6.38 -12.51
CA CYS A 238 14.27 5.68 -13.76
C CYS A 238 12.96 5.02 -14.22
N ALA A 239 12.42 5.48 -15.34
CA ALA A 239 11.21 4.95 -15.95
C ALA A 239 11.32 4.93 -17.47
N SER A 240 10.60 4.01 -18.10
CA SER A 240 10.48 3.93 -19.56
C SER A 240 9.11 4.41 -19.99
N PHE A 241 9.09 5.38 -20.91
CA PHE A 241 7.86 5.78 -21.59
C PHE A 241 7.65 4.94 -22.84
N ASN A 242 6.46 4.37 -22.97
CA ASN A 242 6.07 3.61 -24.14
C ASN A 242 5.04 4.39 -24.96
N ASP A 243 5.42 4.77 -26.19
CA ASP A 243 4.48 5.38 -27.13
C ASP A 243 3.49 4.31 -27.64
N GLU A 244 2.22 4.44 -27.30
CA GLU A 244 1.12 3.54 -27.70
C GLU A 244 1.05 3.29 -29.21
N LYS A 245 1.51 4.26 -30.04
CA LYS A 245 1.53 4.12 -31.50
C LYS A 245 2.47 3.01 -31.97
N LYS A 246 3.44 2.64 -31.15
CA LYS A 246 4.43 1.60 -31.47
C LYS A 246 4.09 0.25 -30.87
N ILE A 247 3.72 0.22 -29.58
CA ILE A 247 3.44 -1.01 -28.85
C ILE A 247 2.35 -0.72 -27.80
N ASN A 248 1.25 -1.45 -27.87
CA ASN A 248 0.21 -1.37 -26.85
C ASN A 248 0.59 -2.22 -25.62
N LEU A 249 0.84 -1.57 -24.48
CA LEU A 249 1.23 -2.25 -23.22
C LEU A 249 0.17 -3.22 -22.72
N ILE A 250 -1.11 -2.91 -22.90
CA ILE A 250 -2.23 -3.79 -22.49
C ILE A 250 -2.12 -5.14 -23.17
N ASN A 251 -1.80 -5.14 -24.48
CA ASN A 251 -1.65 -6.37 -25.26
C ASN A 251 -0.32 -7.07 -24.97
N LYS A 252 0.79 -6.32 -24.92
CA LYS A 252 2.14 -6.87 -24.67
C LYS A 252 2.20 -7.65 -23.37
N TYR A 253 1.62 -7.09 -22.29
CA TYR A 253 1.63 -7.69 -20.96
C TYR A 253 0.31 -8.38 -20.60
N SER A 254 -0.64 -8.51 -21.54
CA SER A 254 -1.97 -9.13 -21.30
C SER A 254 -2.69 -8.55 -20.07
N LEU A 255 -2.61 -7.23 -19.86
CA LEU A 255 -3.07 -6.57 -18.62
C LEU A 255 -4.56 -6.78 -18.39
N GLU A 256 -5.40 -6.72 -19.44
CA GLU A 256 -6.83 -6.96 -19.34
C GLU A 256 -7.14 -8.39 -18.89
N LYS A 257 -6.41 -9.39 -19.42
CA LYS A 257 -6.56 -10.80 -19.01
C LYS A 257 -6.15 -11.00 -17.54
N HIS A 258 -5.07 -10.37 -17.11
CA HIS A 258 -4.63 -10.40 -15.73
C HIS A 258 -5.66 -9.78 -14.78
N LEU A 259 -6.21 -8.62 -15.16
CA LEU A 259 -7.26 -7.96 -14.39
C LEU A 259 -8.52 -8.85 -14.31
N GLN A 260 -8.98 -9.38 -15.45
CA GLN A 260 -10.16 -10.26 -15.50
C GLN A 260 -9.98 -11.50 -14.62
N ASN A 261 -8.82 -12.17 -14.68
CA ASN A 261 -8.52 -13.31 -13.84
C ASN A 261 -8.51 -12.94 -12.35
N SER A 262 -8.03 -11.74 -12.01
CA SER A 262 -7.99 -11.25 -10.63
C SER A 262 -9.37 -10.83 -10.09
N LEU A 263 -10.34 -10.61 -10.94
CA LEU A 263 -11.74 -10.36 -10.57
C LEU A 263 -12.59 -11.63 -10.54
N ASN A 264 -12.09 -12.73 -11.11
CA ASN A 264 -12.84 -13.98 -11.21
C ASN A 264 -12.94 -14.68 -9.85
N ARG A 265 -14.09 -15.26 -9.53
CA ARG A 265 -14.29 -16.05 -8.30
C ARG A 265 -13.43 -17.33 -8.29
N HIS A 266 -13.29 -17.98 -9.45
CA HIS A 266 -12.57 -19.23 -9.61
C HIS A 266 -11.09 -18.99 -9.90
N VAL A 267 -10.21 -19.66 -9.16
CA VAL A 267 -8.76 -19.67 -9.37
C VAL A 267 -8.29 -21.11 -9.49
N TRP A 268 -7.83 -21.50 -10.68
CA TRP A 268 -7.35 -22.84 -10.95
C TRP A 268 -5.94 -23.06 -10.39
N LEU A 269 -5.72 -24.23 -9.80
CA LEU A 269 -4.43 -24.71 -9.33
C LEU A 269 -3.79 -25.64 -10.36
N LYS A 270 -2.47 -25.72 -10.36
CA LYS A 270 -1.73 -26.59 -11.30
C LYS A 270 -2.01 -28.08 -11.06
N SER A 271 -2.32 -28.46 -9.81
CA SER A 271 -2.72 -29.81 -9.41
C SER A 271 -4.09 -30.24 -9.97
N GLY A 272 -4.83 -29.35 -10.60
CA GLY A 272 -6.20 -29.58 -11.08
C GLY A 272 -7.27 -29.22 -10.07
N GLY A 273 -6.92 -28.84 -8.84
CA GLY A 273 -7.82 -28.24 -7.87
C GLY A 273 -8.16 -26.80 -8.24
N TYR A 274 -9.03 -26.15 -7.47
CA TYR A 274 -9.36 -24.74 -7.63
C TYR A 274 -9.81 -24.12 -6.32
N LEU A 275 -9.70 -22.78 -6.26
CA LEU A 275 -10.23 -21.95 -5.18
C LEU A 275 -11.50 -21.28 -5.64
N ILE A 276 -12.44 -21.09 -4.73
CA ILE A 276 -13.56 -20.16 -4.87
C ILE A 276 -13.35 -19.02 -3.86
N ILE A 277 -13.27 -17.79 -4.34
CA ILE A 277 -13.07 -16.60 -3.51
C ILE A 277 -14.34 -15.77 -3.55
N GLU A 278 -15.00 -15.61 -2.41
CA GLU A 278 -16.24 -14.85 -2.26
C GLU A 278 -16.10 -13.75 -1.21
N HIS A 279 -16.66 -12.60 -1.52
CA HIS A 279 -16.65 -11.45 -0.64
C HIS A 279 -18.05 -11.22 -0.06
N THR A 280 -18.13 -11.16 1.28
CA THR A 280 -19.34 -10.76 1.99
C THR A 280 -19.13 -9.35 2.57
N GLU A 281 -20.14 -8.79 3.19
CA GLU A 281 -20.04 -7.48 3.86
C GLU A 281 -19.01 -7.49 5.01
N ALA A 282 -18.87 -8.62 5.71
CA ALA A 282 -18.06 -8.74 6.93
C ALA A 282 -16.69 -9.38 6.71
N MET A 283 -16.55 -10.29 5.74
CA MET A 283 -15.36 -11.10 5.56
C MET A 283 -15.23 -11.63 4.13
N THR A 284 -14.05 -12.14 3.80
CA THR A 284 -13.83 -12.95 2.59
C THR A 284 -13.80 -14.42 2.96
N VAL A 285 -14.50 -15.25 2.20
CA VAL A 285 -14.51 -16.69 2.35
C VAL A 285 -13.81 -17.32 1.15
N ILE A 286 -12.93 -18.28 1.40
CA ILE A 286 -12.19 -19.01 0.38
C ILE A 286 -12.40 -20.50 0.60
N ASP A 287 -12.93 -21.17 -0.42
CA ASP A 287 -13.16 -22.62 -0.44
C ASP A 287 -12.17 -23.31 -1.38
N VAL A 288 -11.56 -24.40 -0.92
CA VAL A 288 -10.57 -25.19 -1.67
C VAL A 288 -11.19 -26.47 -2.15
N ASN A 289 -11.20 -26.67 -3.47
CA ASN A 289 -11.83 -27.82 -4.12
C ASN A 289 -10.82 -28.69 -4.86
N THR A 290 -11.07 -30.00 -4.87
CA THR A 290 -10.23 -30.99 -5.58
C THR A 290 -10.30 -30.91 -7.10
N GLY A 291 -11.42 -30.40 -7.64
CA GLY A 291 -11.64 -30.25 -9.07
C GLY A 291 -11.41 -31.52 -9.88
N LYS A 292 -10.46 -31.43 -10.82
CA LYS A 292 -10.05 -32.54 -11.71
C LYS A 292 -8.74 -33.21 -11.26
N ALA A 293 -8.39 -33.13 -9.98
CA ALA A 293 -7.17 -33.76 -9.48
C ALA A 293 -7.18 -35.28 -9.64
N ASP A 294 -6.03 -35.83 -9.98
CA ASP A 294 -5.88 -37.28 -10.17
C ASP A 294 -5.56 -37.98 -8.83
N PHE A 295 -6.45 -38.85 -8.38
CA PHE A 295 -6.36 -39.60 -7.13
C PHE A 295 -5.80 -41.02 -7.29
N LYS A 296 -5.19 -41.36 -8.44
CA LYS A 296 -4.78 -42.76 -8.76
C LYS A 296 -3.74 -43.35 -7.84
N SER A 297 -2.91 -42.54 -7.16
CA SER A 297 -1.78 -43.06 -6.38
C SER A 297 -2.01 -43.11 -4.87
N ASN A 298 -2.44 -42.04 -4.25
CA ASN A 298 -2.73 -41.89 -2.82
C ASN A 298 -3.57 -40.66 -2.58
N ARG A 299 -4.79 -40.85 -2.08
CA ARG A 299 -5.77 -39.77 -1.86
C ARG A 299 -5.23 -38.72 -0.89
N ASP A 300 -4.69 -39.11 0.25
CA ASP A 300 -4.25 -38.22 1.31
C ASP A 300 -3.05 -37.38 0.86
N LYS A 301 -2.09 -37.95 0.18
CA LYS A 301 -0.96 -37.21 -0.40
C LYS A 301 -1.40 -36.25 -1.48
N THR A 302 -2.41 -36.59 -2.27
CA THR A 302 -2.96 -35.69 -3.30
C THR A 302 -3.68 -34.52 -2.65
N ILE A 303 -4.48 -34.73 -1.60
CA ILE A 303 -5.16 -33.69 -0.84
C ILE A 303 -4.12 -32.75 -0.19
N GLN A 304 -3.10 -33.33 0.47
CA GLN A 304 -2.02 -32.54 1.07
C GLN A 304 -1.34 -31.62 0.03
N LYS A 305 -1.00 -32.17 -1.13
CA LYS A 305 -0.38 -31.39 -2.22
C LYS A 305 -1.29 -30.26 -2.72
N ILE A 306 -2.60 -30.52 -2.85
CA ILE A 306 -3.57 -29.50 -3.26
C ILE A 306 -3.65 -28.41 -2.20
N ASN A 307 -3.74 -28.75 -0.92
CA ASN A 307 -3.85 -27.81 0.18
C ASN A 307 -2.59 -26.93 0.31
N GLU A 308 -1.38 -27.51 0.15
CA GLU A 308 -0.13 -26.75 0.15
C GLU A 308 -0.03 -25.79 -1.04
N GLU A 309 -0.47 -26.21 -2.23
CA GLU A 309 -0.55 -25.36 -3.41
C GLU A 309 -1.59 -24.24 -3.22
N ALA A 310 -2.77 -24.60 -2.67
CA ALA A 310 -3.82 -23.67 -2.33
C ALA A 310 -3.33 -22.60 -1.35
N ALA A 311 -2.62 -22.96 -0.30
CA ALA A 311 -2.08 -22.01 0.68
C ALA A 311 -1.15 -20.95 0.02
N LYS A 312 -0.27 -21.39 -0.89
CA LYS A 312 0.61 -20.49 -1.66
C LYS A 312 -0.19 -19.57 -2.58
N GLU A 313 -1.16 -20.13 -3.29
CA GLU A 313 -1.99 -19.37 -4.22
C GLU A 313 -2.92 -18.40 -3.48
N ILE A 314 -3.50 -18.79 -2.33
CA ILE A 314 -4.30 -17.91 -1.48
C ILE A 314 -3.47 -16.70 -1.06
N ALA A 315 -2.28 -16.90 -0.50
CA ALA A 315 -1.40 -15.80 -0.10
C ALA A 315 -1.11 -14.84 -1.28
N ARG A 316 -0.88 -15.38 -2.48
CA ARG A 316 -0.70 -14.59 -3.71
C ARG A 316 -1.96 -13.82 -4.09
N GLN A 317 -3.15 -14.45 -4.03
CA GLN A 317 -4.42 -13.82 -4.36
C GLN A 317 -4.80 -12.71 -3.37
N LEU A 318 -4.46 -12.85 -2.08
CA LEU A 318 -4.65 -11.79 -1.09
C LEU A 318 -3.89 -10.52 -1.49
N GLN A 319 -2.68 -10.66 -2.02
CA GLN A 319 -1.85 -9.53 -2.48
C GLN A 319 -2.36 -8.94 -3.78
N ILE A 320 -2.60 -9.77 -4.81
CA ILE A 320 -3.04 -9.31 -6.14
C ILE A 320 -4.36 -8.56 -6.06
N ARG A 321 -5.33 -9.10 -5.32
CA ARG A 321 -6.69 -8.54 -5.19
C ARG A 321 -6.80 -7.50 -4.07
N ASN A 322 -5.73 -7.30 -3.30
CA ASN A 322 -5.71 -6.48 -2.09
C ASN A 322 -6.85 -6.82 -1.11
N ILE A 323 -7.12 -8.12 -0.93
CA ILE A 323 -8.12 -8.61 0.02
C ILE A 323 -7.64 -8.28 1.43
N SER A 324 -8.51 -7.73 2.28
CA SER A 324 -8.17 -7.29 3.64
C SER A 324 -9.31 -7.53 4.63
N GLY A 325 -9.02 -7.41 5.91
CA GLY A 325 -9.96 -7.73 6.99
C GLY A 325 -9.88 -9.18 7.41
N THR A 326 -11.02 -9.76 7.77
CA THR A 326 -11.15 -11.16 8.15
C THR A 326 -11.29 -12.04 6.93
N ILE A 327 -10.49 -13.08 6.84
CA ILE A 327 -10.50 -14.07 5.77
C ILE A 327 -10.65 -15.45 6.39
N ILE A 328 -11.61 -16.23 5.93
CA ILE A 328 -11.85 -17.61 6.35
C ILE A 328 -11.53 -18.53 5.18
N VAL A 329 -10.74 -19.57 5.44
CA VAL A 329 -10.35 -20.54 4.44
C VAL A 329 -10.82 -21.93 4.85
N ASP A 330 -11.59 -22.58 3.97
CA ASP A 330 -11.99 -23.99 4.08
C ASP A 330 -11.07 -24.85 3.22
N PHE A 331 -10.15 -25.58 3.86
CA PHE A 331 -9.23 -26.49 3.19
C PHE A 331 -9.83 -27.91 3.13
N ILE A 332 -9.41 -28.71 2.15
CA ILE A 332 -9.89 -30.06 1.96
C ILE A 332 -9.39 -30.95 3.11
N GLY A 333 -10.34 -31.56 3.86
CA GLY A 333 -10.02 -32.53 4.93
C GLY A 333 -9.56 -31.88 6.23
N SER A 334 -10.45 -31.80 7.21
CA SER A 334 -10.22 -31.18 8.52
C SER A 334 -9.08 -31.82 9.35
N ASP A 335 -8.75 -33.07 9.10
CA ASP A 335 -7.72 -33.79 9.87
C ASP A 335 -6.29 -33.39 9.50
N GLU A 336 -6.04 -32.95 8.28
CA GLU A 336 -4.73 -32.40 7.85
C GLU A 336 -4.40 -31.06 8.54
N LEU A 337 -5.40 -30.27 8.85
CA LEU A 337 -5.22 -29.01 9.60
C LEU A 337 -4.71 -29.27 11.03
N LYS A 338 -5.09 -30.43 11.63
CA LYS A 338 -4.62 -30.81 12.96
C LYS A 338 -3.14 -31.19 13.00
N ASN A 339 -2.54 -31.53 11.86
CA ASN A 339 -1.12 -31.93 11.79
C ASN A 339 -0.14 -30.76 11.78
N GLY A 340 -0.61 -29.51 11.83
CA GLY A 340 0.23 -28.29 11.97
C GLY A 340 1.07 -27.92 10.75
N ASN A 341 1.27 -28.80 9.77
CA ASN A 341 2.11 -28.54 8.61
C ASN A 341 1.51 -27.45 7.70
N LEU A 342 0.22 -27.54 7.37
CA LEU A 342 -0.47 -26.58 6.51
C LEU A 342 -0.51 -25.18 7.12
N ILE A 343 -0.68 -25.10 8.45
CA ILE A 343 -0.60 -23.83 9.19
C ILE A 343 0.79 -23.22 9.05
N ALA A 344 1.83 -24.02 9.18
CA ALA A 344 3.21 -23.54 9.04
C ALA A 344 3.48 -23.02 7.62
N VAL A 345 3.02 -23.74 6.60
CA VAL A 345 3.10 -23.32 5.20
C VAL A 345 2.36 -21.97 5.01
N MET A 346 1.11 -21.87 5.46
CA MET A 346 0.33 -20.63 5.31
C MET A 346 0.98 -19.47 6.06
N ARG A 347 1.46 -19.68 7.29
CA ARG A 347 2.21 -18.66 8.05
C ARG A 347 3.47 -18.19 7.34
N GLN A 348 4.18 -19.09 6.67
CA GLN A 348 5.37 -18.75 5.88
C GLN A 348 5.00 -17.91 4.65
N GLU A 349 3.93 -18.28 3.95
CA GLU A 349 3.51 -17.57 2.73
C GLU A 349 2.95 -16.17 3.03
N VAL A 350 2.12 -16.01 4.06
CA VAL A 350 1.57 -14.68 4.41
C VAL A 350 2.63 -13.72 4.97
N LYS A 351 3.75 -14.22 5.51
CA LYS A 351 4.88 -13.37 5.95
C LYS A 351 5.59 -12.67 4.80
N LYS A 352 5.47 -13.18 3.57
CA LYS A 352 6.04 -12.55 2.36
C LYS A 352 5.27 -11.30 1.95
N ASP A 353 4.07 -11.10 2.49
CA ASP A 353 3.25 -9.93 2.21
C ASP A 353 3.87 -8.67 2.83
N TYR A 354 3.90 -7.57 2.07
CA TYR A 354 4.36 -6.27 2.56
C TYR A 354 3.33 -5.63 3.52
N VAL A 355 2.04 -6.06 3.45
CA VAL A 355 0.99 -5.69 4.39
C VAL A 355 0.96 -6.70 5.53
N SER A 356 0.80 -6.22 6.76
CA SER A 356 0.66 -7.11 7.93
C SER A 356 -0.49 -8.08 7.72
N CYS A 357 -0.12 -9.36 7.60
CA CYS A 357 -1.02 -10.49 7.40
C CYS A 357 -0.62 -11.61 8.35
N SER A 358 -1.57 -12.24 9.02
CA SER A 358 -1.30 -13.30 9.99
C SER A 358 -2.40 -14.35 10.00
N VAL A 359 -1.98 -15.61 10.18
CA VAL A 359 -2.89 -16.71 10.54
C VAL A 359 -3.19 -16.58 12.03
N VAL A 360 -4.45 -16.40 12.36
CA VAL A 360 -4.92 -16.20 13.73
C VAL A 360 -5.05 -17.54 14.43
N ASP A 361 -5.96 -18.39 13.94
CA ASP A 361 -6.27 -19.69 14.54
C ASP A 361 -6.96 -20.63 13.52
N ILE A 362 -7.31 -21.82 13.98
CA ILE A 362 -8.21 -22.75 13.30
C ILE A 362 -9.43 -22.95 14.18
N THR A 363 -10.61 -22.74 13.60
CA THR A 363 -11.88 -22.95 14.31
C THR A 363 -12.09 -24.42 14.66
N LYS A 364 -13.01 -24.70 15.59
CA LYS A 364 -13.43 -26.07 15.92
C LYS A 364 -14.03 -26.82 14.71
N LEU A 365 -14.50 -26.08 13.70
CA LEU A 365 -15.03 -26.65 12.46
C LEU A 365 -13.94 -26.94 11.42
N GLY A 366 -12.67 -26.65 11.71
CA GLY A 366 -11.55 -26.86 10.78
C GLY A 366 -11.36 -25.73 9.75
N LEU A 367 -11.90 -24.53 10.02
CA LEU A 367 -11.70 -23.39 9.14
C LEU A 367 -10.48 -22.57 9.60
N MET A 368 -9.59 -22.23 8.68
CA MET A 368 -8.43 -21.40 8.99
C MET A 368 -8.82 -19.91 8.98
N GLU A 369 -8.49 -19.21 10.06
CA GLU A 369 -8.72 -17.79 10.24
C GLU A 369 -7.47 -16.99 9.91
N ILE A 370 -7.61 -16.03 8.99
CA ILE A 370 -6.53 -15.13 8.58
C ILE A 370 -7.01 -13.69 8.74
N THR A 371 -6.12 -12.82 9.17
CA THR A 371 -6.38 -11.38 9.18
C THR A 371 -5.31 -10.65 8.38
N ARG A 372 -5.73 -9.70 7.55
CA ARG A 372 -4.84 -8.82 6.77
C ARG A 372 -5.25 -7.37 6.96
N LYS A 373 -4.28 -6.51 7.33
CA LYS A 373 -4.54 -5.10 7.58
C LYS A 373 -5.10 -4.41 6.34
N LYS A 374 -6.16 -3.62 6.50
CA LYS A 374 -6.69 -2.77 5.41
C LYS A 374 -5.77 -1.57 5.21
N GLN A 375 -5.21 -1.42 4.03
CA GLN A 375 -4.39 -0.27 3.63
C GLN A 375 -4.97 0.46 2.43
N GLU A 376 -5.45 -0.29 1.45
CA GLU A 376 -6.01 0.20 0.20
C GLU A 376 -7.36 -0.47 -0.06
N GLN A 377 -8.11 0.05 -1.02
CA GLN A 377 -9.39 -0.52 -1.43
C GLN A 377 -9.16 -1.85 -2.16
N PRO A 378 -9.88 -2.92 -1.83
CA PRO A 378 -9.81 -4.18 -2.55
C PRO A 378 -10.21 -4.05 -4.03
N LEU A 379 -9.59 -4.87 -4.89
CA LEU A 379 -9.80 -4.80 -6.32
C LEU A 379 -11.29 -4.99 -6.72
N TYR A 380 -12.00 -5.88 -6.06
CA TYR A 380 -13.42 -6.12 -6.32
C TYR A 380 -14.29 -4.89 -6.00
N GLU A 381 -13.96 -4.10 -4.97
CA GLU A 381 -14.68 -2.86 -4.64
C GLU A 381 -14.44 -1.77 -5.69
N ILE A 382 -13.23 -1.73 -6.29
CA ILE A 382 -12.86 -0.75 -7.32
C ILE A 382 -13.64 -0.97 -8.61
N PHE A 383 -13.97 -2.23 -8.92
CA PHE A 383 -14.68 -2.65 -10.14
C PHE A 383 -16.09 -3.15 -9.90
N SER A 384 -16.60 -3.18 -8.66
CA SER A 384 -18.02 -3.29 -8.42
C SER A 384 -18.65 -1.99 -8.92
N GLU A 385 -19.55 -2.08 -9.89
CA GLU A 385 -20.42 -0.97 -10.25
C GLU A 385 -21.11 -0.51 -8.95
N ALA A 386 -21.06 0.80 -8.70
CA ALA A 386 -21.81 1.39 -7.60
C ALA A 386 -23.30 1.06 -7.87
N LYS A 387 -23.83 0.08 -7.09
CA LYS A 387 -25.26 -0.22 -7.05
C LYS A 387 -26.00 0.94 -6.42
#